data_818ff97ad132802daa37813e9b8e23fe
#
_entry.id   818ff97ad132802daa37813e9b8e23fe
#
_cell.length_a   1.000
_cell.length_b   1.000
_cell.length_c   1.000
_cell.angle_alpha   90.00
_cell.angle_beta   90.00
_cell.angle_gamma   90.00
#
_symmetry.space_group_name_H-M   'P 1'
#
loop_
_entity.id
_entity.type
_entity.pdbx_description
1 polymer ?
#
loop_
_entity_poly.entity_id
_entity_poly.type
_entity_poly.pdbx_seq_one_letter_code
_entity_poly.pdbx_strand_id
1 'polypeptide(L)'
;DYYQAYSNIFDRFELKYRAVKADSGNIGGSYTHEFQALAEVGEDTIVYTEESDYAANIETAAVVEQNYTMPTDYEKKERSLLETPNQQTIDDIAAYCGVEVNRAMKALALKADGEFYLVLMRGNDQLNDIKFMKATGTSEVEMATEQEIEEVMGSAVGYMGPFGIKNCKVIGDNAIKYMYNHSC
;
A
#
# COMPACT_ATOMS: atom_id res chain seq x y z
N ASP A 1 31.45 -11.81 -13.03
CA ASP A 1 30.11 -11.53 -12.52
C ASP A 1 30.10 -10.19 -11.81
N TYR A 2 29.18 -9.31 -12.19
CA TYR A 2 29.07 -7.95 -11.63
C TYR A 2 28.79 -7.96 -10.14
N TYR A 3 27.98 -8.90 -9.65
CA TYR A 3 27.68 -9.05 -8.24
C TYR A 3 28.96 -9.21 -7.41
N GLN A 4 29.85 -10.14 -7.83
CA GLN A 4 31.13 -10.36 -7.15
C GLN A 4 32.06 -9.15 -7.23
N ALA A 5 32.02 -8.43 -8.36
CA ALA A 5 32.84 -7.22 -8.52
C ALA A 5 32.41 -6.13 -7.55
N TYR A 6 31.10 -5.88 -7.42
CA TYR A 6 30.58 -4.93 -6.44
C TYR A 6 30.87 -5.37 -4.99
N SER A 7 30.67 -6.63 -4.65
CA SER A 7 31.03 -7.14 -3.33
C SER A 7 32.47 -6.87 -2.99
N ASN A 8 33.39 -7.18 -3.91
CA ASN A 8 34.82 -6.93 -3.70
C ASN A 8 35.15 -5.45 -3.53
N ILE A 9 34.42 -4.53 -4.18
CA ILE A 9 34.61 -3.10 -4.05
C ILE A 9 34.19 -2.65 -2.65
N PHE A 10 32.98 -3.02 -2.21
CA PHE A 10 32.45 -2.63 -0.90
C PHE A 10 33.31 -3.22 0.24
N ASP A 11 33.75 -4.46 0.10
CA ASP A 11 34.65 -5.12 1.07
C ASP A 11 36.01 -4.39 1.18
N ARG A 12 36.55 -3.93 0.03
CA ARG A 12 37.82 -3.17 0.03
C ARG A 12 37.71 -1.80 0.70
N PHE A 13 36.53 -1.21 0.69
CA PHE A 13 36.24 0.04 1.41
C PHE A 13 35.83 -0.20 2.87
N GLU A 14 35.80 -1.46 3.33
CA GLU A 14 35.35 -1.85 4.68
C GLU A 14 33.96 -1.32 5.02
N LEU A 15 33.08 -1.19 4.01
CA LEU A 15 31.71 -0.72 4.19
C LEU A 15 30.80 -1.86 4.63
N LYS A 16 29.94 -1.57 5.61
CA LYS A 16 28.79 -2.45 5.86
C LYS A 16 27.75 -2.19 4.77
N TYR A 17 27.36 -3.22 4.05
CA TYR A 17 26.41 -3.09 2.93
C TYR A 17 25.47 -4.28 2.88
N ARG A 18 24.43 -4.12 2.07
CA ARG A 18 23.52 -5.20 1.63
C ARG A 18 23.30 -5.10 0.13
N ALA A 19 23.26 -6.24 -0.54
CA ALA A 19 22.76 -6.34 -1.90
C ALA A 19 21.23 -6.44 -1.83
N VAL A 20 20.58 -5.32 -2.08
CA VAL A 20 19.14 -5.15 -1.91
C VAL A 20 18.43 -5.54 -3.19
N LYS A 21 17.37 -6.33 -3.09
CA LYS A 21 16.49 -6.59 -4.22
C LYS A 21 15.76 -5.31 -4.60
N ALA A 22 16.03 -4.82 -5.80
CA ALA A 22 15.44 -3.61 -6.34
C ALA A 22 14.40 -3.91 -7.42
N ASP A 23 13.60 -2.92 -7.74
CA ASP A 23 12.74 -2.94 -8.91
C ASP A 23 13.58 -2.67 -10.16
N SER A 24 13.41 -3.49 -11.20
CA SER A 24 14.13 -3.29 -12.47
C SER A 24 13.58 -2.12 -13.30
N GLY A 25 12.49 -1.50 -12.88
CA GLY A 25 11.84 -0.42 -13.60
C GLY A 25 11.59 -0.77 -15.07
N ASN A 26 11.72 0.22 -15.94
CA ASN A 26 11.53 0.08 -17.39
C ASN A 26 12.74 -0.55 -18.12
N ILE A 27 13.83 -0.88 -17.41
CA ILE A 27 15.06 -1.39 -18.02
C ILE A 27 14.97 -2.90 -18.33
N GLY A 28 14.02 -3.59 -17.70
CA GLY A 28 13.80 -5.02 -17.85
C GLY A 28 14.82 -5.89 -17.09
N GLY A 29 14.44 -7.11 -16.82
CA GLY A 29 15.24 -8.07 -16.06
C GLY A 29 14.46 -8.61 -14.86
N SER A 30 14.65 -9.88 -14.52
CA SER A 30 13.92 -10.54 -13.43
C SER A 30 14.60 -10.39 -12.06
N TYR A 31 15.85 -9.94 -12.03
CA TYR A 31 16.63 -9.81 -10.80
C TYR A 31 17.58 -8.61 -10.93
N THR A 32 17.22 -7.52 -10.27
CA THR A 32 18.08 -6.36 -10.10
C THR A 32 18.48 -6.27 -8.64
N HIS A 33 19.77 -6.03 -8.37
CA HIS A 33 20.28 -5.78 -7.03
C HIS A 33 20.96 -4.42 -7.01
N GLU A 34 20.73 -3.70 -5.95
CA GLU A 34 21.44 -2.48 -5.59
C GLU A 34 22.32 -2.75 -4.38
N PHE A 35 23.60 -2.38 -4.48
CA PHE A 35 24.51 -2.48 -3.34
C PHE A 35 24.39 -1.21 -2.54
N GLN A 36 23.76 -1.29 -1.38
CA GLN A 36 23.52 -0.14 -0.51
C GLN A 36 24.39 -0.22 0.74
N ALA A 37 25.16 0.84 1.00
CA ALA A 37 25.91 0.99 2.24
C ALA A 37 24.95 1.31 3.39
N LEU A 38 25.11 0.62 4.53
CA LEU A 38 24.29 0.84 5.70
C LEU A 38 24.74 2.10 6.43
N ALA A 39 23.87 3.08 6.55
CA ALA A 39 24.10 4.34 7.26
C ALA A 39 22.81 4.77 7.98
N GLU A 40 22.98 5.50 9.10
CA GLU A 40 21.83 6.10 9.80
C GLU A 40 21.22 7.27 9.01
N VAL A 41 22.01 7.85 8.11
CA VAL A 41 21.61 8.95 7.24
C VAL A 41 21.67 8.46 5.79
N GLY A 42 20.54 8.27 5.17
CA GLY A 42 20.40 7.80 3.79
C GLY A 42 19.06 8.23 3.20
N GLU A 43 18.93 8.12 1.88
CA GLU A 43 17.71 8.45 1.16
C GLU A 43 16.71 7.28 1.21
N ASP A 44 17.22 6.04 1.21
CA ASP A 44 16.42 4.84 1.17
C ASP A 44 16.32 4.12 2.51
N THR A 45 15.15 3.56 2.76
CA THR A 45 14.94 2.63 3.88
C THR A 45 14.96 1.20 3.38
N ILE A 46 15.85 0.38 3.94
CA ILE A 46 15.94 -1.05 3.62
C ILE A 46 15.53 -1.93 4.79
N VAL A 47 14.95 -3.07 4.46
CA VAL A 47 14.60 -4.14 5.40
C VAL A 47 15.53 -5.31 5.13
N TYR A 48 16.22 -5.80 6.16
CA TYR A 48 17.10 -6.96 6.05
C TYR A 48 17.06 -7.80 7.31
N THR A 49 17.57 -9.02 7.20
CA THR A 49 17.78 -9.92 8.35
C THR A 49 19.24 -10.30 8.46
N GLU A 50 19.71 -10.53 9.68
CA GLU A 50 21.06 -11.05 9.93
C GLU A 50 21.14 -12.57 9.79
N GLU A 51 19.99 -13.25 9.79
CA GLU A 51 19.91 -14.71 9.72
C GLU A 51 19.92 -15.26 8.29
N SER A 52 19.75 -14.40 7.28
CA SER A 52 19.76 -14.77 5.86
C SER A 52 20.26 -13.62 4.99
N ASP A 53 20.45 -13.90 3.69
CA ASP A 53 20.84 -12.90 2.69
C ASP A 53 19.65 -12.01 2.23
N TYR A 54 18.51 -12.07 2.94
CA TYR A 54 17.37 -11.26 2.57
C TYR A 54 17.62 -9.79 2.86
N ALA A 55 17.55 -8.97 1.81
CA ALA A 55 17.50 -7.51 1.92
C ALA A 55 16.63 -6.96 0.78
N ALA A 56 15.80 -5.98 1.08
CA ALA A 56 14.91 -5.34 0.12
C ALA A 56 14.70 -3.87 0.49
N ASN A 57 14.52 -3.00 -0.51
CA ASN A 57 13.98 -1.68 -0.29
C ASN A 57 12.55 -1.82 0.28
N ILE A 58 12.16 -0.94 1.21
CA ILE A 58 10.84 -0.97 1.84
C ILE A 58 9.70 -0.94 0.81
N GLU A 59 9.91 -0.32 -0.33
CA GLU A 59 8.95 -0.26 -1.43
C GLU A 59 8.66 -1.63 -2.07
N THR A 60 9.66 -2.52 -2.04
CA THR A 60 9.56 -3.86 -2.64
C THR A 60 9.58 -5.00 -1.63
N ALA A 61 9.83 -4.69 -0.37
CA ALA A 61 9.92 -5.68 0.71
C ALA A 61 8.67 -6.56 0.76
N ALA A 62 8.86 -7.86 0.87
CA ALA A 62 7.77 -8.79 1.06
C ALA A 62 7.10 -8.55 2.40
N VAL A 63 5.78 -8.45 2.39
CA VAL A 63 4.98 -8.46 3.61
C VAL A 63 4.59 -9.91 3.89
N VAL A 64 4.94 -10.39 5.07
CA VAL A 64 4.39 -11.68 5.53
C VAL A 64 2.89 -11.49 5.66
N GLU A 65 2.10 -12.35 5.01
CA GLU A 65 0.67 -12.38 5.26
C GLU A 65 0.49 -12.55 6.77
N GLN A 66 0.04 -11.48 7.41
CA GLN A 66 -0.33 -11.60 8.81
C GLN A 66 -1.45 -12.63 8.86
N ASN A 67 -1.37 -13.58 9.76
CA ASN A 67 -2.47 -14.49 10.05
C ASN A 67 -3.62 -13.69 10.67
N TYR A 68 -4.29 -12.90 9.85
CA TYR A 68 -5.51 -12.24 10.22
C TYR A 68 -6.58 -13.33 10.41
N THR A 69 -6.75 -13.75 11.63
CA THR A 69 -7.89 -14.61 11.98
C THR A 69 -9.11 -13.72 12.21
N MET A 70 -10.15 -13.95 11.46
CA MET A 70 -11.44 -13.37 11.83
C MET A 70 -11.85 -13.94 13.20
N PRO A 71 -12.25 -13.08 14.15
CA PRO A 71 -12.82 -13.57 15.39
C PRO A 71 -14.02 -14.48 15.08
N THR A 72 -14.08 -15.61 15.73
CA THR A 72 -15.18 -16.60 15.51
C THR A 72 -16.47 -16.23 16.26
N ASP A 73 -16.40 -15.27 17.15
CA ASP A 73 -17.44 -14.85 18.09
C ASP A 73 -18.07 -13.49 17.79
N TYR A 74 -17.78 -12.89 16.61
CA TYR A 74 -18.39 -11.62 16.26
C TYR A 74 -19.82 -11.81 15.70
N GLU A 75 -20.73 -10.98 16.12
CA GLU A 75 -22.06 -10.88 15.53
C GLU A 75 -21.99 -10.09 14.21
N LYS A 76 -22.35 -10.74 13.11
CA LYS A 76 -22.39 -10.09 11.81
C LYS A 76 -23.52 -9.05 11.80
N LYS A 77 -23.17 -7.78 11.67
CA LYS A 77 -24.13 -6.69 11.49
C LYS A 77 -24.56 -6.57 10.03
N GLU A 78 -25.82 -6.22 9.84
CA GLU A 78 -26.31 -5.86 8.52
C GLU A 78 -25.73 -4.52 8.08
N ARG A 79 -25.55 -4.37 6.77
CA ARG A 79 -25.10 -3.11 6.20
C ARG A 79 -26.17 -2.04 6.39
N SER A 80 -25.78 -0.90 6.91
CA SER A 80 -26.62 0.28 7.05
C SER A 80 -25.87 1.53 6.59
N LEU A 81 -26.62 2.55 6.19
CA LEU A 81 -26.07 3.87 5.99
C LEU A 81 -25.91 4.55 7.34
N LEU A 82 -24.75 5.16 7.53
CA LEU A 82 -24.46 5.98 8.70
C LEU A 82 -24.24 7.41 8.21
N GLU A 83 -25.01 8.33 8.75
CA GLU A 83 -24.76 9.75 8.51
C GLU A 83 -23.52 10.19 9.28
N THR A 84 -22.52 10.72 8.58
CA THR A 84 -21.26 11.17 9.17
C THR A 84 -21.03 12.65 8.89
N PRO A 85 -21.86 13.54 9.44
CA PRO A 85 -21.77 14.97 9.17
C PRO A 85 -20.43 15.53 9.65
N ASN A 86 -19.74 16.22 8.76
CA ASN A 86 -18.43 16.85 9.00
C ASN A 86 -17.28 15.87 9.35
N GLN A 87 -17.44 14.56 9.10
CA GLN A 87 -16.37 13.59 9.26
C GLN A 87 -15.72 13.37 7.89
N GLN A 88 -14.51 13.88 7.67
CA GLN A 88 -13.82 13.81 6.40
C GLN A 88 -12.56 12.93 6.44
N THR A 89 -11.94 12.83 7.61
CA THR A 89 -10.74 12.01 7.77
C THR A 89 -11.08 10.64 8.34
N ILE A 90 -10.19 9.67 8.09
CA ILE A 90 -10.36 8.33 8.64
C ILE A 90 -10.35 8.31 10.17
N ASP A 91 -9.58 9.20 10.78
CA ASP A 91 -9.53 9.34 12.24
C ASP A 91 -10.86 9.88 12.79
N ASP A 92 -11.46 10.87 12.12
CA ASP A 92 -12.77 11.40 12.49
C ASP A 92 -13.85 10.32 12.42
N ILE A 93 -13.86 9.56 11.32
CA ILE A 93 -14.82 8.46 11.11
C ILE A 93 -14.63 7.37 12.17
N ALA A 94 -13.39 6.97 12.44
CA ALA A 94 -13.09 5.96 13.45
C ALA A 94 -13.54 6.41 14.84
N ALA A 95 -13.25 7.66 15.22
CA ALA A 95 -13.68 8.24 16.47
C ALA A 95 -15.21 8.35 16.56
N TYR A 96 -15.87 8.80 15.51
CA TYR A 96 -17.34 8.91 15.44
C TYR A 96 -18.03 7.57 15.58
N CYS A 97 -17.48 6.52 14.94
CA CYS A 97 -18.00 5.15 15.03
C CYS A 97 -17.59 4.41 16.31
N GLY A 98 -16.68 4.99 17.12
CA GLY A 98 -16.16 4.35 18.32
C GLY A 98 -15.35 3.10 18.05
N VAL A 99 -14.61 3.09 16.93
CA VAL A 99 -13.76 1.97 16.52
C VAL A 99 -12.30 2.41 16.43
N GLU A 100 -11.37 1.46 16.48
CA GLU A 100 -9.96 1.74 16.19
C GLU A 100 -9.78 2.05 14.70
N VAL A 101 -8.81 2.90 14.36
CA VAL A 101 -8.52 3.33 12.98
C VAL A 101 -8.22 2.13 12.06
N ASN A 102 -7.60 1.08 12.56
CA ASN A 102 -7.34 -0.16 11.82
C ASN A 102 -8.63 -0.95 11.48
N ARG A 103 -9.76 -0.61 12.10
CA ARG A 103 -11.09 -1.16 11.81
C ARG A 103 -11.96 -0.26 10.94
N ALA A 104 -11.51 0.95 10.68
CA ALA A 104 -12.10 1.81 9.67
C ALA A 104 -11.43 1.53 8.32
N MET A 105 -12.21 1.49 7.26
CA MET A 105 -11.72 1.27 5.90
C MET A 105 -11.63 2.62 5.18
N LYS A 106 -10.47 2.95 4.65
CA LYS A 106 -10.31 4.13 3.81
C LYS A 106 -10.31 3.77 2.34
N ALA A 107 -10.82 4.68 1.55
CA ALA A 107 -10.88 4.60 0.11
C ALA A 107 -10.02 5.68 -0.52
N LEU A 108 -9.10 5.30 -1.40
CA LEU A 108 -8.27 6.21 -2.18
C LEU A 108 -8.66 6.13 -3.65
N ALA A 109 -8.92 7.28 -4.26
CA ALA A 109 -9.17 7.38 -5.69
C ALA A 109 -7.86 7.63 -6.41
N LEU A 110 -7.48 6.72 -7.29
CA LEU A 110 -6.26 6.78 -8.08
C LEU A 110 -6.57 6.79 -9.56
N LYS A 111 -5.63 7.35 -10.31
CA LYS A 111 -5.59 7.27 -11.76
C LYS A 111 -4.28 6.60 -12.17
N ALA A 112 -4.37 5.57 -12.97
CA ALA A 112 -3.22 4.81 -13.41
C ALA A 112 -3.38 4.42 -14.88
N ASP A 113 -2.41 4.75 -15.72
CA ASP A 113 -2.45 4.57 -17.17
C ASP A 113 -3.77 5.03 -17.81
N GLY A 114 -4.33 6.15 -17.30
CA GLY A 114 -5.58 6.74 -17.79
C GLY A 114 -6.87 6.06 -17.30
N GLU A 115 -6.79 5.03 -16.45
CA GLU A 115 -7.94 4.38 -15.83
C GLU A 115 -8.11 4.75 -14.36
N PHE A 116 -9.34 4.76 -13.87
CA PHE A 116 -9.64 5.08 -12.48
C PHE A 116 -9.75 3.84 -11.61
N TYR A 117 -9.18 3.95 -10.42
CA TYR A 117 -9.16 2.91 -9.39
C TYR A 117 -9.64 3.46 -8.06
N LEU A 118 -10.51 2.73 -7.38
CA LEU A 118 -10.78 2.92 -5.97
C LEU A 118 -10.04 1.85 -5.18
N VAL A 119 -9.04 2.26 -4.42
CA VAL A 119 -8.24 1.37 -3.58
C VAL A 119 -8.78 1.41 -2.17
N LEU A 120 -9.15 0.25 -1.67
CA LEU A 120 -9.68 0.06 -0.32
C LEU A 120 -8.60 -0.54 0.57
N MET A 121 -8.36 0.05 1.72
CA MET A 121 -7.39 -0.41 2.71
C MET A 121 -7.80 -0.06 4.13
N ARG A 122 -7.13 -0.64 5.11
CA ARG A 122 -7.36 -0.26 6.51
C ARG A 122 -6.96 1.19 6.75
N GLY A 123 -7.62 1.84 7.68
CA GLY A 123 -7.42 3.25 7.95
C GLY A 123 -5.98 3.65 8.27
N ASN A 124 -5.26 2.78 8.98
CA ASN A 124 -3.87 3.02 9.39
C ASN A 124 -2.81 2.57 8.36
N ASP A 125 -3.21 1.90 7.27
CA ASP A 125 -2.27 1.47 6.23
C ASP A 125 -1.99 2.64 5.25
N GLN A 126 -0.87 2.56 4.55
CA GLN A 126 -0.50 3.50 3.51
C GLN A 126 -0.37 2.80 2.16
N LEU A 127 -0.72 3.51 1.11
CA LEU A 127 -0.53 3.01 -0.25
C LEU A 127 0.96 2.85 -0.53
N ASN A 128 1.30 1.75 -1.17
CA ASN A 128 2.60 1.55 -1.78
C ASN A 128 2.41 1.51 -3.30
N ASP A 129 2.82 2.57 -3.96
CA ASP A 129 2.62 2.79 -5.39
C ASP A 129 3.26 1.69 -6.23
N ILE A 130 4.46 1.25 -5.87
CA ILE A 130 5.18 0.18 -6.58
C ILE A 130 4.41 -1.14 -6.51
N LYS A 131 3.89 -1.50 -5.33
CA LYS A 131 3.08 -2.72 -5.17
C LYS A 131 1.74 -2.60 -5.89
N PHE A 132 1.13 -1.42 -5.87
CA PHE A 132 -0.10 -1.16 -6.61
C PHE A 132 0.12 -1.31 -8.12
N MET A 133 1.12 -0.66 -8.68
CA MET A 133 1.46 -0.76 -10.10
C MET A 133 1.76 -2.20 -10.52
N LYS A 134 2.51 -2.95 -9.71
CA LYS A 134 2.75 -4.37 -9.97
C LYS A 134 1.48 -5.22 -9.94
N ALA A 135 0.59 -4.97 -9.01
CA ALA A 135 -0.67 -5.71 -8.89
C ALA A 135 -1.66 -5.41 -10.02
N THR A 136 -1.63 -4.21 -10.56
CA THR A 136 -2.52 -3.74 -11.64
C THR A 136 -1.93 -3.91 -13.04
N GLY A 137 -0.61 -4.04 -13.14
CA GLY A 137 0.12 -4.05 -14.41
C GLY A 137 0.23 -2.67 -15.04
N THR A 138 0.09 -1.61 -14.24
CA THR A 138 0.20 -0.21 -14.69
C THR A 138 1.64 0.29 -14.56
N SER A 139 1.97 1.32 -15.31
CA SER A 139 3.31 1.91 -15.37
C SER A 139 3.43 3.23 -14.62
N GLU A 140 2.31 3.87 -14.34
CA GLU A 140 2.23 5.12 -13.58
C GLU A 140 0.99 5.15 -12.70
N VAL A 141 1.05 5.89 -11.61
CA VAL A 141 -0.05 6.09 -10.68
C VAL A 141 0.01 7.49 -10.10
N GLU A 142 -1.13 8.13 -9.98
CA GLU A 142 -1.31 9.42 -9.32
C GLU A 142 -2.63 9.46 -8.55
N MET A 143 -2.74 10.35 -7.57
CA MET A 143 -4.02 10.61 -6.90
C MET A 143 -4.96 11.30 -7.88
N ALA A 144 -6.20 10.83 -7.97
CA ALA A 144 -7.23 11.52 -8.73
C ALA A 144 -7.54 12.88 -8.09
N THR A 145 -7.78 13.88 -8.92
CA THR A 145 -8.19 15.21 -8.47
C THR A 145 -9.64 15.21 -7.97
N GLU A 146 -10.00 16.19 -7.15
CA GLU A 146 -11.39 16.33 -6.64
C GLU A 146 -12.40 16.38 -7.76
N GLN A 147 -12.11 17.11 -8.85
CA GLN A 147 -12.97 17.22 -10.01
C GLN A 147 -13.16 15.85 -10.70
N GLU A 148 -12.08 15.10 -10.90
CA GLU A 148 -12.15 13.76 -11.51
C GLU A 148 -12.95 12.78 -10.64
N ILE A 149 -12.79 12.87 -9.31
CA ILE A 149 -13.55 12.05 -8.36
C ILE A 149 -15.04 12.35 -8.47
N GLU A 150 -15.42 13.61 -8.51
CA GLU A 150 -16.81 14.00 -8.63
C GLU A 150 -17.41 13.58 -9.99
N GLU A 151 -16.66 13.76 -11.08
CA GLU A 151 -17.10 13.37 -12.42
C GLU A 151 -17.24 11.85 -12.61
N VAL A 152 -16.27 11.07 -12.10
CA VAL A 152 -16.20 9.62 -12.31
C VAL A 152 -17.00 8.85 -11.27
N MET A 153 -16.94 9.27 -10.01
CA MET A 153 -17.52 8.54 -8.89
C MET A 153 -18.83 9.14 -8.39
N GLY A 154 -19.11 10.41 -8.74
CA GLY A 154 -20.31 11.13 -8.29
C GLY A 154 -20.33 11.37 -6.79
N SER A 155 -19.17 11.44 -6.16
CA SER A 155 -18.99 11.61 -4.72
C SER A 155 -17.92 12.64 -4.43
N ALA A 156 -18.06 13.37 -3.34
CA ALA A 156 -17.00 14.27 -2.88
C ALA A 156 -15.84 13.50 -2.23
N VAL A 157 -14.65 14.10 -2.24
CA VAL A 157 -13.48 13.57 -1.54
C VAL A 157 -13.80 13.39 -0.05
N GLY A 158 -13.39 12.26 0.52
CA GLY A 158 -13.69 11.89 1.91
C GLY A 158 -15.04 11.16 2.10
N TYR A 159 -15.87 11.10 1.06
CA TYR A 159 -17.16 10.41 1.09
C TYR A 159 -17.26 9.29 0.05
N MET A 160 -16.13 8.80 -0.39
CA MET A 160 -16.05 7.71 -1.38
C MET A 160 -16.21 6.35 -0.69
N GLY A 161 -16.99 5.48 -1.30
CA GLY A 161 -17.14 4.10 -0.86
C GLY A 161 -17.29 3.14 -2.04
N PRO A 162 -17.18 1.82 -1.85
CA PRO A 162 -17.17 0.85 -2.94
C PRO A 162 -18.56 0.57 -3.54
N PHE A 163 -19.61 1.18 -3.01
CA PHE A 163 -20.97 0.89 -3.39
C PHE A 163 -21.52 1.93 -4.37
N GLY A 164 -22.11 1.46 -5.46
CA GLY A 164 -22.75 2.32 -6.46
C GLY A 164 -21.78 2.98 -7.43
N ILE A 165 -20.49 2.72 -7.34
CA ILE A 165 -19.47 3.27 -8.23
C ILE A 165 -19.63 2.68 -9.64
N LYS A 166 -19.50 3.57 -10.63
CA LYS A 166 -19.45 3.22 -12.04
C LYS A 166 -18.15 3.75 -12.63
N ASN A 167 -17.67 3.10 -13.68
CA ASN A 167 -16.48 3.53 -14.44
C ASN A 167 -15.17 3.61 -13.63
N CYS A 168 -15.08 2.81 -12.57
CA CYS A 168 -13.90 2.74 -11.71
C CYS A 168 -13.63 1.29 -11.32
N LYS A 169 -12.37 0.86 -11.36
CA LYS A 169 -11.95 -0.46 -10.88
C LYS A 169 -11.78 -0.43 -9.37
N VAL A 170 -12.37 -1.37 -8.67
CA VAL A 170 -12.23 -1.47 -7.21
C VAL A 170 -11.19 -2.53 -6.85
N ILE A 171 -10.19 -2.14 -6.10
CA ILE A 171 -9.13 -3.02 -5.61
C ILE A 171 -9.08 -2.92 -4.08
N GLY A 172 -9.01 -4.06 -3.41
CA GLY A 172 -8.85 -4.13 -1.97
C GLY A 172 -7.49 -4.68 -1.57
N ASP A 173 -6.85 -4.06 -0.59
CA ASP A 173 -5.73 -4.68 0.09
C ASP A 173 -6.12 -6.03 0.70
N ASN A 174 -5.19 -6.97 0.78
CA ASN A 174 -5.46 -8.30 1.32
C ASN A 174 -5.99 -8.27 2.76
N ALA A 175 -5.61 -7.29 3.56
CA ALA A 175 -6.08 -7.12 4.92
C ALA A 175 -7.60 -6.92 5.03
N ILE A 176 -8.24 -6.35 3.99
CA ILE A 176 -9.69 -6.11 3.98
C ILE A 176 -10.50 -7.39 4.05
N LYS A 177 -9.98 -8.50 3.52
CA LYS A 177 -10.66 -9.81 3.59
C LYS A 177 -10.97 -10.26 5.02
N TYR A 178 -10.24 -9.73 5.98
CA TYR A 178 -10.34 -10.09 7.40
C TYR A 178 -11.00 -8.99 8.25
N MET A 179 -11.46 -7.92 7.61
CA MET A 179 -12.22 -6.87 8.28
C MET A 179 -13.69 -7.27 8.40
N TYR A 180 -14.25 -7.05 9.56
CA TYR A 180 -15.66 -7.33 9.85
C TYR A 180 -16.28 -6.13 10.58
N ASN A 181 -17.57 -5.88 10.36
CA ASN A 181 -18.30 -4.76 10.96
C ASN A 181 -17.50 -3.45 10.93
N HIS A 182 -16.95 -3.13 9.77
CA HIS A 182 -16.15 -1.93 9.53
C HIS A 182 -17.01 -0.80 8.97
N SER A 183 -16.55 0.43 9.16
CA SER A 183 -17.07 1.63 8.51
C SER A 183 -16.21 1.98 7.28
N CYS A 184 -16.83 2.57 6.29
CA CYS A 184 -16.14 3.07 5.10
C CYS A 184 -16.87 4.32 4.59
#